data_3e03826c90997b4375b63da5b9da8b08
#
_entry.id   3e03826c90997b4375b63da5b9da8b08
#
_cell.length_a   1.000
_cell.length_b   1.000
_cell.length_c   1.000
_cell.angle_alpha   90.00
_cell.angle_beta   90.00
_cell.angle_gamma   90.00
#
_symmetry.space_group_name_H-M   'P 1'
#
loop_
_entity.id
_entity.type
_entity.pdbx_description
1 polymer ?
#
loop_
_entity_poly.entity_id
_entity_poly.type
_entity_poly.pdbx_seq_one_letter_code
_entity_poly.pdbx_strand_id
1 'polypeptide(L)'
;MLLKYFKPVLLIFAFTNLMGQSSYQTFNKANSFYETKLYDSSKSLYLELYNNGMISKELFLNLGNSYFKLDSLPAAILFYEKGLKIAPGNKDLTHNLQFCNTLLKDKNSIKKSILINELILSFLGKSPNYWAYSSIVVMFITCLLFVFYWITHESFWKKIYFYSCTLTLLLLFVTIGLSAISKSKVSESKYGIIFSPTTKVMVEPSQSSSTTYQLHEGSKAKITGENEDWYEISFNDRKGWVQKVYLKKI
;
A
#
# COMPACT_ATOMS: atom_id res chain seq x y z
N MET A 1 10.33 1.36 -44.74
CA MET A 1 9.87 0.13 -44.05
C MET A 1 9.57 0.37 -42.57
N LEU A 2 10.20 1.30 -41.89
CA LEU A 2 10.00 1.65 -40.44
C LEU A 2 8.65 2.32 -40.11
N LEU A 3 8.01 3.01 -41.05
CA LEU A 3 6.74 3.73 -40.78
C LEU A 3 5.51 2.82 -40.53
N LYS A 4 5.56 1.55 -40.99
CA LYS A 4 4.45 0.59 -40.81
C LYS A 4 4.29 0.11 -39.36
N TYR A 5 5.37 0.12 -38.59
CA TYR A 5 5.36 -0.29 -37.15
C TYR A 5 5.10 0.87 -36.20
N PHE A 6 5.15 2.12 -36.67
CA PHE A 6 4.92 3.31 -35.82
C PHE A 6 3.43 3.59 -35.57
N LYS A 7 2.55 3.21 -36.52
CA LYS A 7 1.10 3.44 -36.39
C LYS A 7 0.44 2.74 -35.19
N PRO A 8 0.69 1.43 -34.91
CA PRO A 8 0.08 0.78 -33.76
C PRO A 8 0.59 1.30 -32.43
N VAL A 9 1.86 1.74 -32.34
CA VAL A 9 2.45 2.33 -31.13
C VAL A 9 1.80 3.69 -30.84
N LEU A 10 1.55 4.51 -31.85
CA LEU A 10 0.88 5.81 -31.73
C LEU A 10 -0.59 5.67 -31.29
N LEU A 11 -1.28 4.64 -31.78
CA LEU A 11 -2.67 4.33 -31.39
C LEU A 11 -2.74 3.88 -29.92
N ILE A 12 -1.80 3.05 -29.44
CA ILE A 12 -1.73 2.65 -28.02
C ILE A 12 -1.48 3.86 -27.12
N PHE A 13 -0.59 4.78 -27.54
CA PHE A 13 -0.31 6.02 -26.80
C PHE A 13 -1.53 6.97 -26.76
N ALA A 14 -2.32 7.05 -27.81
CA ALA A 14 -3.54 7.86 -27.86
C ALA A 14 -4.64 7.29 -26.93
N PHE A 15 -4.82 5.98 -26.89
CA PHE A 15 -5.80 5.31 -26.02
C PHE A 15 -5.46 5.44 -24.53
N THR A 16 -4.19 5.33 -24.15
CA THR A 16 -3.76 5.51 -22.76
C THR A 16 -3.97 6.93 -22.24
N ASN A 17 -3.81 7.95 -23.09
CA ASN A 17 -4.07 9.34 -22.72
C ASN A 17 -5.57 9.63 -22.53
N LEU A 18 -6.45 9.03 -23.33
CA LEU A 18 -7.90 9.25 -23.22
C LEU A 18 -8.47 8.66 -21.91
N MET A 19 -8.04 7.47 -21.52
CA MET A 19 -8.44 6.83 -20.26
C MET A 19 -7.91 7.59 -19.04
N GLY A 20 -6.68 8.08 -19.08
CA GLY A 20 -6.09 8.89 -18.02
C GLY A 20 -6.82 10.20 -17.78
N GLN A 21 -7.27 10.86 -18.84
CA GLN A 21 -8.00 12.14 -18.77
C GLN A 21 -9.39 11.97 -18.14
N SER A 22 -10.11 10.90 -18.46
CA SER A 22 -11.40 10.58 -17.86
C SER A 22 -11.30 10.32 -16.36
N SER A 23 -10.34 9.50 -15.93
CA SER A 23 -10.12 9.21 -14.51
C SER A 23 -9.72 10.46 -13.71
N TYR A 24 -8.90 11.33 -14.28
CA TYR A 24 -8.51 12.60 -13.67
C TYR A 24 -9.71 13.55 -13.48
N GLN A 25 -10.59 13.65 -14.46
CA GLN A 25 -11.81 14.47 -14.35
C GLN A 25 -12.75 13.93 -13.28
N THR A 26 -12.97 12.60 -13.23
CA THR A 26 -13.78 11.95 -12.19
C THR A 26 -13.20 12.17 -10.81
N PHE A 27 -11.87 12.09 -10.66
CA PHE A 27 -11.19 12.35 -9.39
C PHE A 27 -11.38 13.80 -8.92
N ASN A 28 -11.23 14.78 -9.82
CA ASN A 28 -11.45 16.19 -9.48
C ASN A 28 -12.90 16.49 -9.13
N LYS A 29 -13.86 15.86 -9.83
CA LYS A 29 -15.27 15.98 -9.50
C LYS A 29 -15.57 15.39 -8.11
N ALA A 30 -14.96 14.26 -7.77
CA ALA A 30 -15.08 13.68 -6.44
C ALA A 30 -14.51 14.60 -5.35
N ASN A 31 -13.36 15.25 -5.61
CA ASN A 31 -12.79 16.26 -4.70
C ASN A 31 -13.76 17.43 -4.51
N SER A 32 -14.34 17.97 -5.58
CA SER A 32 -15.32 19.07 -5.51
C SER A 32 -16.54 18.68 -4.66
N PHE A 33 -17.06 17.47 -4.82
CA PHE A 33 -18.14 17.00 -3.95
C PHE A 33 -17.72 16.88 -2.49
N TYR A 34 -16.50 16.46 -2.23
CA TYR A 34 -15.97 16.40 -0.85
C TYR A 34 -15.90 17.79 -0.21
N GLU A 35 -15.37 18.78 -0.94
CA GLU A 35 -15.27 20.19 -0.51
C GLU A 35 -16.63 20.81 -0.23
N THR A 36 -17.64 20.48 -1.05
CA THR A 36 -19.04 20.90 -0.85
C THR A 36 -19.81 20.05 0.17
N LYS A 37 -19.12 19.16 0.92
CA LYS A 37 -19.67 18.27 1.95
C LYS A 37 -20.68 17.24 1.42
N LEU A 38 -20.74 17.01 0.12
CA LEU A 38 -21.53 15.96 -0.51
C LEU A 38 -20.77 14.62 -0.45
N TYR A 39 -20.50 14.15 0.79
CA TYR A 39 -19.59 13.04 1.04
C TYR A 39 -20.04 11.72 0.42
N ASP A 40 -21.34 11.46 0.30
CA ASP A 40 -21.87 10.25 -0.32
C ASP A 40 -21.60 10.24 -1.84
N SER A 41 -21.81 11.37 -2.51
CA SER A 41 -21.49 11.54 -3.94
C SER A 41 -19.98 11.44 -4.18
N SER A 42 -19.18 12.08 -3.34
CA SER A 42 -17.71 11.99 -3.39
C SER A 42 -17.23 10.54 -3.26
N LYS A 43 -17.69 9.83 -2.22
CA LYS A 43 -17.40 8.41 -1.99
C LYS A 43 -17.75 7.56 -3.21
N SER A 44 -18.92 7.79 -3.81
CA SER A 44 -19.39 6.99 -4.94
C SER A 44 -18.47 7.13 -6.15
N LEU A 45 -18.01 8.34 -6.49
CA LEU A 45 -17.07 8.58 -7.58
C LEU A 45 -15.66 8.00 -7.27
N TYR A 46 -15.19 8.12 -6.02
CA TYR A 46 -13.91 7.49 -5.65
C TYR A 46 -14.00 5.96 -5.70
N LEU A 47 -15.14 5.36 -5.32
CA LEU A 47 -15.35 3.92 -5.45
C LEU A 47 -15.40 3.49 -6.92
N GLU A 48 -16.02 4.28 -7.79
CA GLU A 48 -16.00 4.04 -9.24
C GLU A 48 -14.56 3.96 -9.76
N LEU A 49 -13.72 4.95 -9.40
CA LEU A 49 -12.30 4.95 -9.76
C LEU A 49 -11.55 3.73 -9.21
N TYR A 50 -11.80 3.37 -7.95
CA TYR A 50 -11.22 2.19 -7.33
C TYR A 50 -11.63 0.89 -8.04
N ASN A 51 -12.92 0.74 -8.36
CA ASN A 51 -13.44 -0.44 -9.06
C ASN A 51 -12.93 -0.53 -10.51
N ASN A 52 -12.63 0.61 -11.13
CA ASN A 52 -11.98 0.70 -12.44
C ASN A 52 -10.46 0.46 -12.39
N GLY A 53 -9.93 0.05 -11.22
CA GLY A 53 -8.54 -0.35 -11.05
C GLY A 53 -7.57 0.81 -10.70
N MET A 54 -8.07 2.02 -10.43
CA MET A 54 -7.21 3.08 -9.95
C MET A 54 -6.71 2.78 -8.54
N ILE A 55 -5.39 2.76 -8.37
CA ILE A 55 -4.72 2.51 -7.08
C ILE A 55 -3.73 3.65 -6.84
N SER A 56 -4.07 4.54 -5.92
CA SER A 56 -3.17 5.62 -5.47
C SER A 56 -3.39 5.94 -3.99
N LYS A 57 -2.36 6.51 -3.36
CA LYS A 57 -2.46 6.92 -1.96
C LYS A 57 -3.49 8.04 -1.76
N GLU A 58 -3.61 8.92 -2.73
CA GLU A 58 -4.57 10.03 -2.74
C GLU A 58 -6.00 9.50 -2.80
N LEU A 59 -6.27 8.51 -3.68
CA LEU A 59 -7.57 7.87 -3.78
C LEU A 59 -7.96 7.20 -2.46
N PHE A 60 -7.04 6.45 -1.87
CA PHE A 60 -7.31 5.76 -0.60
C PHE A 60 -7.46 6.73 0.57
N LEU A 61 -6.69 7.82 0.61
CA LEU A 61 -6.85 8.87 1.61
C LEU A 61 -8.25 9.50 1.51
N ASN A 62 -8.66 9.89 0.31
CA ASN A 62 -9.92 10.57 0.07
C ASN A 62 -11.13 9.66 0.27
N LEU A 63 -11.03 8.37 -0.11
CA LEU A 63 -12.03 7.35 0.24
C LEU A 63 -12.16 7.20 1.75
N GLY A 64 -11.04 7.05 2.45
CA GLY A 64 -11.03 6.97 3.90
C GLY A 64 -11.67 8.20 4.55
N ASN A 65 -11.31 9.40 4.08
CA ASN A 65 -11.90 10.65 4.56
C ASN A 65 -13.41 10.72 4.31
N SER A 66 -13.87 10.32 3.12
CA SER A 66 -15.30 10.33 2.76
C SER A 66 -16.09 9.36 3.64
N TYR A 67 -15.58 8.14 3.85
CA TYR A 67 -16.19 7.17 4.75
C TYR A 67 -16.21 7.65 6.21
N PHE A 68 -15.13 8.29 6.65
CA PHE A 68 -15.06 8.85 8.00
C PHE A 68 -16.14 9.94 8.20
N LYS A 69 -16.35 10.83 7.22
CA LYS A 69 -17.39 11.86 7.25
C LYS A 69 -18.82 11.30 7.17
N LEU A 70 -18.96 10.06 6.74
CA LEU A 70 -20.23 9.29 6.70
C LEU A 70 -20.38 8.34 7.90
N ASP A 71 -19.62 8.54 8.96
CA ASP A 71 -19.62 7.73 10.18
C ASP A 71 -19.36 6.23 9.97
N SER A 72 -18.76 5.86 8.83
CA SER A 72 -18.36 4.49 8.53
C SER A 72 -16.90 4.24 8.92
N LEU A 73 -16.66 4.13 10.22
CA LEU A 73 -15.33 3.97 10.81
C LEU A 73 -14.57 2.74 10.27
N PRO A 74 -15.18 1.52 10.14
CA PRO A 74 -14.46 0.36 9.62
C PRO A 74 -14.00 0.55 8.16
N ALA A 75 -14.81 1.20 7.33
CA ALA A 75 -14.45 1.46 5.94
C ALA A 75 -13.35 2.53 5.83
N ALA A 76 -13.42 3.58 6.65
CA ALA A 76 -12.35 4.58 6.72
C ALA A 76 -10.99 3.92 7.06
N ILE A 77 -10.96 3.10 8.11
CA ILE A 77 -9.76 2.35 8.52
C ILE A 77 -9.28 1.44 7.39
N LEU A 78 -10.18 0.70 6.73
CA LEU A 78 -9.81 -0.18 5.62
C LEU A 78 -9.07 0.58 4.51
N PHE A 79 -9.58 1.74 4.09
CA PHE A 79 -8.97 2.49 3.01
C PHE A 79 -7.68 3.21 3.43
N TYR A 80 -7.58 3.71 4.66
CA TYR A 80 -6.30 4.24 5.18
C TYR A 80 -5.23 3.14 5.25
N GLU A 81 -5.58 1.95 5.70
CA GLU A 81 -4.67 0.80 5.73
C GLU A 81 -4.23 0.37 4.31
N LYS A 82 -5.15 0.34 3.34
CA LYS A 82 -4.80 0.12 1.92
C LYS A 82 -3.85 1.19 1.39
N GLY A 83 -4.08 2.44 1.76
CA GLY A 83 -3.20 3.56 1.42
C GLY A 83 -1.79 3.40 2.01
N LEU A 84 -1.70 3.02 3.29
CA LEU A 84 -0.42 2.77 3.94
C LEU A 84 0.31 1.54 3.40
N LYS A 85 -0.42 0.56 2.86
CA LYS A 85 0.19 -0.60 2.19
C LYS A 85 1.00 -0.19 0.96
N ILE A 86 0.55 0.82 0.21
CA ILE A 86 1.26 1.34 -0.98
C ILE A 86 2.17 2.53 -0.68
N ALA A 87 1.89 3.28 0.39
CA ALA A 87 2.66 4.44 0.83
C ALA A 87 2.90 4.43 2.35
N PRO A 88 3.74 3.50 2.88
CA PRO A 88 3.90 3.27 4.32
C PRO A 88 4.36 4.49 5.13
N GLY A 89 5.05 5.44 4.48
CA GLY A 89 5.56 6.66 5.11
C GLY A 89 4.64 7.89 4.96
N ASN A 90 3.41 7.72 4.46
CA ASN A 90 2.51 8.86 4.29
C ASN A 90 1.96 9.34 5.64
N LYS A 91 2.23 10.61 5.95
CA LYS A 91 1.89 11.22 7.25
C LYS A 91 0.38 11.40 7.42
N ASP A 92 -0.34 11.80 6.37
CA ASP A 92 -1.78 12.08 6.43
C ASP A 92 -2.57 10.79 6.67
N LEU A 93 -2.24 9.72 5.93
CA LEU A 93 -2.82 8.39 6.14
C LEU A 93 -2.55 7.88 7.55
N THR A 94 -1.30 8.05 8.04
CA THR A 94 -0.92 7.62 9.39
C THR A 94 -1.68 8.40 10.46
N HIS A 95 -1.77 9.72 10.31
CA HIS A 95 -2.49 10.59 11.24
C HIS A 95 -3.97 10.23 11.31
N ASN A 96 -4.64 10.13 10.16
CA ASN A 96 -6.06 9.83 10.08
C ASN A 96 -6.38 8.42 10.62
N LEU A 97 -5.53 7.44 10.30
CA LEU A 97 -5.66 6.08 10.86
C LEU A 97 -5.47 6.07 12.39
N GLN A 98 -4.46 6.79 12.90
CA GLN A 98 -4.26 6.92 14.34
C GLN A 98 -5.47 7.55 15.03
N PHE A 99 -6.03 8.60 14.44
CA PHE A 99 -7.24 9.22 14.96
C PHE A 99 -8.43 8.22 14.98
N CYS A 100 -8.69 7.51 13.89
CA CYS A 100 -9.72 6.46 13.85
C CYS A 100 -9.49 5.38 14.93
N ASN A 101 -8.24 4.98 15.14
CA ASN A 101 -7.89 3.98 16.17
C ASN A 101 -8.18 4.46 17.61
N THR A 102 -8.21 5.77 17.86
CA THR A 102 -8.62 6.31 19.18
C THR A 102 -10.10 6.09 19.46
N LEU A 103 -10.92 6.01 18.41
CA LEU A 103 -12.37 5.83 18.47
C LEU A 103 -12.80 4.36 18.61
N LEU A 104 -11.85 3.42 18.40
CA LEU A 104 -12.16 1.99 18.48
C LEU A 104 -12.45 1.54 19.90
N LYS A 105 -13.42 0.63 20.02
CA LYS A 105 -13.74 -0.06 21.26
C LYS A 105 -12.65 -1.06 21.65
N ASP A 106 -12.16 -1.82 20.65
CA ASP A 106 -11.08 -2.79 20.85
C ASP A 106 -9.73 -2.16 20.54
N LYS A 107 -8.96 -1.88 21.58
CA LYS A 107 -7.62 -1.32 21.41
C LYS A 107 -6.63 -2.43 21.07
N ASN A 108 -5.96 -2.29 19.94
CA ASN A 108 -4.86 -3.15 19.57
C ASN A 108 -3.66 -2.84 20.47
N SER A 109 -3.19 -3.81 21.24
CA SER A 109 -1.94 -3.71 21.97
C SER A 109 -0.76 -3.87 21.00
N ILE A 110 -0.55 -2.87 20.13
CA ILE A 110 0.65 -2.85 19.31
C ILE A 110 1.81 -2.65 20.27
N LYS A 111 2.53 -3.73 20.58
CA LYS A 111 3.84 -3.62 21.20
C LYS A 111 4.72 -2.81 20.26
N LYS A 112 4.85 -1.51 20.48
CA LYS A 112 5.87 -0.68 19.85
C LYS A 112 7.22 -1.27 20.26
N SER A 113 7.78 -2.08 19.40
CA SER A 113 9.18 -2.49 19.52
C SER A 113 10.04 -1.26 19.30
N ILE A 114 10.69 -0.84 20.36
CA ILE A 114 11.30 0.46 20.64
C ILE A 114 12.50 0.72 19.71
N LEU A 115 12.66 1.97 19.27
CA LEU A 115 13.84 2.66 18.69
C LEU A 115 14.55 2.03 17.46
N ILE A 116 14.97 0.77 17.49
CA ILE A 116 15.61 0.10 16.34
C ILE A 116 14.62 -0.04 15.17
N ASN A 117 13.32 -0.23 15.47
CA ASN A 117 12.30 -0.29 14.46
C ASN A 117 12.00 1.06 13.81
N GLU A 118 12.20 2.20 14.47
CA GLU A 118 11.94 3.51 13.85
C GLU A 118 12.99 3.85 12.77
N LEU A 119 14.27 3.54 13.01
CA LEU A 119 15.31 3.69 11.99
C LEU A 119 15.11 2.70 10.82
N ILE A 120 14.84 1.44 11.13
CA ILE A 120 14.55 0.40 10.12
C ILE A 120 13.25 0.73 9.37
N LEU A 121 12.21 1.22 10.04
CA LEU A 121 10.95 1.66 9.42
C LEU A 121 11.14 2.95 8.62
N SER A 122 12.01 3.86 9.03
CA SER A 122 12.37 5.05 8.26
C SER A 122 13.06 4.69 6.94
N PHE A 123 13.94 3.69 6.94
CA PHE A 123 14.63 3.20 5.75
C PHE A 123 13.78 2.22 4.94
N LEU A 124 13.22 1.19 5.58
CA LEU A 124 12.41 0.15 4.93
C LEU A 124 10.95 0.56 4.73
N GLY A 125 10.48 1.63 5.37
CA GLY A 125 9.13 2.20 5.22
C GLY A 125 8.92 2.99 3.94
N LYS A 126 9.92 3.03 3.04
CA LYS A 126 9.75 3.55 1.69
C LYS A 126 8.93 2.55 0.86
N SER A 127 8.09 3.08 -0.05
CA SER A 127 7.31 2.24 -0.96
C SER A 127 8.23 1.35 -1.82
N PRO A 128 7.76 0.18 -2.27
CA PRO A 128 8.52 -0.66 -3.21
C PRO A 128 8.94 0.11 -4.46
N ASN A 129 8.09 1.01 -4.95
CA ASN A 129 8.36 1.83 -6.12
C ASN A 129 9.50 2.82 -5.88
N TYR A 130 9.65 3.38 -4.66
CA TYR A 130 10.77 4.25 -4.34
C TYR A 130 12.11 3.53 -4.55
N TRP A 131 12.24 2.30 -4.06
CA TRP A 131 13.46 1.50 -4.22
C TRP A 131 13.67 1.06 -5.66
N ALA A 132 12.60 0.75 -6.41
CA ALA A 132 12.68 0.42 -7.82
C ALA A 132 13.17 1.62 -8.66
N TYR A 133 12.63 2.82 -8.44
CA TYR A 133 13.14 4.04 -9.11
C TYR A 133 14.57 4.37 -8.72
N SER A 134 14.93 4.21 -7.45
CA SER A 134 16.32 4.38 -6.99
C SER A 134 17.26 3.41 -7.70
N SER A 135 16.85 2.15 -7.91
CA SER A 135 17.65 1.16 -8.65
C SER A 135 17.89 1.59 -10.10
N ILE A 136 16.87 2.13 -10.77
CA ILE A 136 17.00 2.65 -12.15
C ILE A 136 18.00 3.78 -12.21
N VAL A 137 17.93 4.75 -11.27
CA VAL A 137 18.87 5.88 -11.22
C VAL A 137 20.30 5.39 -10.97
N VAL A 138 20.50 4.49 -10.01
CA VAL A 138 21.81 3.92 -9.71
C VAL A 138 22.35 3.15 -10.91
N MET A 139 21.52 2.40 -11.63
CA MET A 139 21.90 1.69 -12.86
C MET A 139 22.41 2.66 -13.93
N PHE A 140 21.70 3.78 -14.16
CA PHE A 140 22.14 4.81 -15.11
C PHE A 140 23.50 5.41 -14.72
N ILE A 141 23.71 5.71 -13.43
CA ILE A 141 25.00 6.22 -12.92
C ILE A 141 26.12 5.19 -13.15
N THR A 142 25.84 3.90 -12.88
CA THR A 142 26.81 2.81 -13.09
C THR A 142 27.19 2.68 -14.56
N CYS A 143 26.21 2.74 -15.48
CA CYS A 143 26.47 2.71 -16.92
C CYS A 143 27.30 3.91 -17.36
N LEU A 144 27.03 5.12 -16.86
CA LEU A 144 27.77 6.33 -17.17
C LEU A 144 29.24 6.23 -16.70
N LEU A 145 29.47 5.76 -15.47
CA LEU A 145 30.81 5.53 -14.93
C LEU A 145 31.57 4.48 -15.73
N PHE A 146 30.88 3.42 -16.19
CA PHE A 146 31.49 2.40 -17.03
C PHE A 146 31.93 2.96 -18.39
N VAL A 147 31.11 3.82 -19.02
CA VAL A 147 31.47 4.52 -20.26
C VAL A 147 32.69 5.40 -20.03
N PHE A 148 32.74 6.20 -18.95
CA PHE A 148 33.93 7.00 -18.63
C PHE A 148 35.19 6.16 -18.38
N TYR A 149 35.05 5.01 -17.69
CA TYR A 149 36.13 4.05 -17.53
C TYR A 149 36.67 3.58 -18.88
N TRP A 150 35.78 3.33 -19.85
CA TRP A 150 36.19 2.84 -21.18
C TRP A 150 36.90 3.91 -22.01
N ILE A 151 36.45 5.16 -21.96
CA ILE A 151 36.98 6.25 -22.79
C ILE A 151 38.29 6.82 -22.18
N THR A 152 38.46 6.73 -20.87
CA THR A 152 39.60 7.37 -20.18
C THR A 152 40.88 6.55 -20.36
N HIS A 153 41.96 7.21 -20.84
CA HIS A 153 43.29 6.60 -21.00
C HIS A 153 44.22 6.87 -19.80
N GLU A 154 43.99 7.95 -19.05
CA GLU A 154 44.77 8.35 -17.89
C GLU A 154 44.63 7.35 -16.74
N SER A 155 45.73 6.75 -16.29
CA SER A 155 45.75 5.68 -15.28
C SER A 155 45.11 6.08 -13.94
N PHE A 156 45.26 7.34 -13.52
CA PHE A 156 44.67 7.84 -12.26
C PHE A 156 43.15 7.88 -12.32
N TRP A 157 42.56 8.53 -13.32
CA TRP A 157 41.11 8.64 -13.50
C TRP A 157 40.47 7.29 -13.79
N LYS A 158 41.14 6.42 -14.53
CA LYS A 158 40.67 5.08 -14.83
C LYS A 158 40.47 4.24 -13.55
N LYS A 159 41.39 4.35 -12.57
CA LYS A 159 41.25 3.72 -11.27
C LYS A 159 40.02 4.27 -10.50
N ILE A 160 39.84 5.59 -10.50
CA ILE A 160 38.70 6.25 -9.84
C ILE A 160 37.37 5.73 -10.42
N TYR A 161 37.23 5.74 -11.75
CA TYR A 161 36.00 5.24 -12.41
C TYR A 161 35.76 3.76 -12.14
N PHE A 162 36.81 2.94 -12.10
CA PHE A 162 36.70 1.51 -11.78
C PHE A 162 36.15 1.29 -10.36
N TYR A 163 36.74 1.93 -9.34
CA TYR A 163 36.26 1.78 -7.97
C TYR A 163 34.87 2.38 -7.77
N SER A 164 34.58 3.53 -8.37
CA SER A 164 33.24 4.13 -8.34
C SER A 164 32.18 3.26 -9.01
N CYS A 165 32.51 2.65 -10.15
CA CYS A 165 31.62 1.72 -10.84
C CYS A 165 31.34 0.46 -9.98
N THR A 166 32.37 -0.09 -9.34
CA THR A 166 32.23 -1.24 -8.44
C THR A 166 31.34 -0.90 -7.24
N LEU A 167 31.55 0.29 -6.63
CA LEU A 167 30.75 0.75 -5.50
C LEU A 167 29.27 0.96 -5.89
N THR A 168 29.02 1.62 -7.02
CA THR A 168 27.65 1.84 -7.49
C THR A 168 26.97 0.52 -7.92
N LEU A 169 27.70 -0.46 -8.42
CA LEU A 169 27.19 -1.79 -8.72
C LEU A 169 26.76 -2.51 -7.43
N LEU A 170 27.54 -2.44 -6.37
CA LEU A 170 27.15 -2.98 -5.06
C LEU A 170 25.88 -2.29 -4.53
N LEU A 171 25.82 -0.96 -4.64
CA LEU A 171 24.65 -0.18 -4.23
C LEU A 171 23.42 -0.58 -5.04
N LEU A 172 23.58 -0.90 -6.33
CA LEU A 172 22.48 -1.40 -7.17
C LEU A 172 21.89 -2.70 -6.63
N PHE A 173 22.71 -3.66 -6.25
CA PHE A 173 22.21 -4.91 -5.63
C PHE A 173 21.50 -4.65 -4.31
N VAL A 174 21.99 -3.73 -3.49
CA VAL A 174 21.33 -3.35 -2.23
C VAL A 174 19.94 -2.74 -2.50
N THR A 175 19.82 -1.80 -3.45
CA THR A 175 18.52 -1.16 -3.76
C THR A 175 17.53 -2.14 -4.37
N ILE A 176 17.96 -3.08 -5.20
CA ILE A 176 17.11 -4.17 -5.72
C ILE A 176 16.64 -5.08 -4.58
N GLY A 177 17.53 -5.48 -3.68
CA GLY A 177 17.19 -6.29 -2.51
C GLY A 177 16.17 -5.60 -1.60
N LEU A 178 16.34 -4.30 -1.33
CA LEU A 178 15.40 -3.50 -0.56
C LEU A 178 14.03 -3.38 -1.25
N SER A 179 13.99 -3.26 -2.58
CA SER A 179 12.75 -3.26 -3.35
C SER A 179 12.00 -4.60 -3.20
N ALA A 180 12.71 -5.72 -3.31
CA ALA A 180 12.13 -7.07 -3.16
C ALA A 180 11.58 -7.29 -1.73
N ILE A 181 12.34 -6.94 -0.71
CA ILE A 181 11.93 -7.05 0.71
C ILE A 181 10.71 -6.17 0.98
N SER A 182 10.70 -4.93 0.49
CA SER A 182 9.58 -4.01 0.66
C SER A 182 8.32 -4.55 -0.02
N LYS A 183 8.45 -5.13 -1.22
CA LYS A 183 7.33 -5.76 -1.95
C LYS A 183 6.79 -6.99 -1.23
N SER A 184 7.64 -7.87 -0.73
CA SER A 184 7.26 -9.06 0.04
C SER A 184 6.46 -8.69 1.29
N LYS A 185 6.92 -7.72 2.07
CA LYS A 185 6.20 -7.23 3.26
C LYS A 185 4.80 -6.70 2.94
N VAL A 186 4.65 -5.99 1.81
CA VAL A 186 3.36 -5.48 1.34
C VAL A 186 2.44 -6.63 0.91
N SER A 187 2.99 -7.66 0.25
CA SER A 187 2.21 -8.81 -0.26
C SER A 187 1.82 -9.78 0.84
N GLU A 188 2.69 -10.04 1.82
CA GLU A 188 2.50 -11.07 2.86
C GLU A 188 1.61 -10.61 4.02
N SER A 189 1.37 -9.32 4.19
CA SER A 189 0.56 -8.82 5.30
C SER A 189 -0.91 -9.18 5.11
N LYS A 190 -1.29 -10.33 5.60
CA LYS A 190 -2.69 -10.79 5.62
C LYS A 190 -3.38 -10.20 6.86
N TYR A 191 -3.97 -9.04 6.71
CA TYR A 191 -4.80 -8.44 7.74
C TYR A 191 -6.20 -8.18 7.19
N GLY A 192 -7.16 -8.11 8.09
CA GLY A 192 -8.53 -7.71 7.76
C GLY A 192 -9.12 -6.80 8.82
N ILE A 193 -10.14 -6.06 8.43
CA ILE A 193 -10.92 -5.16 9.30
C ILE A 193 -12.29 -5.79 9.54
N ILE A 194 -12.73 -5.80 10.79
CA ILE A 194 -14.08 -6.22 11.19
C ILE A 194 -15.08 -5.14 10.79
N PHE A 195 -16.17 -5.54 10.12
CA PHE A 195 -17.22 -4.64 9.65
C PHE A 195 -18.53 -4.76 10.42
N SER A 196 -18.74 -5.87 11.15
CA SER A 196 -19.92 -6.02 11.98
C SER A 196 -19.79 -5.25 13.30
N PRO A 197 -20.84 -4.62 13.81
CA PRO A 197 -20.82 -3.91 15.09
C PRO A 197 -20.29 -4.76 16.24
N THR A 198 -20.62 -6.05 16.24
CA THR A 198 -20.07 -7.05 17.18
C THR A 198 -19.95 -8.39 16.47
N THR A 199 -18.76 -8.97 16.50
CA THR A 199 -18.46 -10.26 15.87
C THR A 199 -17.95 -11.22 16.94
N LYS A 200 -18.57 -12.39 17.03
CA LYS A 200 -18.12 -13.50 17.88
C LYS A 200 -16.93 -14.18 17.21
N VAL A 201 -15.84 -14.34 17.95
CA VAL A 201 -14.69 -15.13 17.52
C VAL A 201 -14.83 -16.51 18.12
N MET A 202 -14.92 -17.53 17.27
CA MET A 202 -15.24 -18.90 17.63
C MET A 202 -13.95 -19.72 17.86
N VAL A 203 -14.02 -20.78 18.66
CA VAL A 203 -12.90 -21.70 18.85
C VAL A 203 -12.62 -22.51 17.58
N GLU A 204 -13.70 -22.95 16.88
CA GLU A 204 -13.65 -23.75 15.65
C GLU A 204 -14.46 -23.06 14.54
N PRO A 205 -14.23 -23.37 13.25
CA PRO A 205 -14.95 -22.77 12.13
C PRO A 205 -16.37 -23.36 12.00
N SER A 206 -17.19 -23.17 13.03
CA SER A 206 -18.59 -23.63 13.10
C SER A 206 -19.43 -22.65 13.90
N GLN A 207 -20.70 -22.49 13.48
CA GLN A 207 -21.67 -21.64 14.19
C GLN A 207 -22.07 -22.24 15.56
N SER A 208 -21.96 -23.55 15.73
CA SER A 208 -22.27 -24.25 16.98
C SER A 208 -21.09 -24.27 17.99
N SER A 209 -19.91 -23.78 17.57
CA SER A 209 -18.72 -23.72 18.43
C SER A 209 -18.88 -22.68 19.54
N SER A 210 -18.13 -22.85 20.61
CA SER A 210 -18.06 -21.87 21.70
C SER A 210 -17.36 -20.59 21.28
N THR A 211 -17.77 -19.46 21.88
CA THR A 211 -17.14 -18.17 21.63
C THR A 211 -15.91 -18.00 22.50
N THR A 212 -14.76 -17.67 21.92
CA THR A 212 -13.54 -17.36 22.63
C THR A 212 -13.53 -15.93 23.17
N TYR A 213 -13.88 -14.96 22.31
CA TYR A 213 -14.01 -13.54 22.63
C TYR A 213 -14.88 -12.84 21.56
N GLN A 214 -15.11 -11.55 21.75
CA GLN A 214 -15.83 -10.72 20.78
C GLN A 214 -14.92 -9.62 20.27
N LEU A 215 -15.11 -9.24 19.01
CA LEU A 215 -14.51 -8.07 18.37
C LEU A 215 -15.59 -7.12 17.87
N HIS A 216 -15.26 -5.85 17.87
CA HIS A 216 -16.14 -4.80 17.38
C HIS A 216 -15.64 -4.27 16.04
N GLU A 217 -16.51 -3.54 15.35
CA GLU A 217 -16.20 -2.92 14.07
C GLU A 217 -14.94 -2.05 14.12
N GLY A 218 -14.18 -2.03 13.02
CA GLY A 218 -12.92 -1.31 12.89
C GLY A 218 -11.71 -2.08 13.45
N SER A 219 -11.91 -3.15 14.22
CA SER A 219 -10.80 -3.94 14.76
C SER A 219 -9.99 -4.58 13.63
N LYS A 220 -8.66 -4.36 13.63
CA LYS A 220 -7.70 -4.94 12.68
C LYS A 220 -7.14 -6.23 13.23
N ALA A 221 -7.46 -7.36 12.60
CA ALA A 221 -6.96 -8.69 12.97
C ALA A 221 -6.02 -9.25 11.90
N LYS A 222 -5.01 -10.03 12.32
CA LYS A 222 -4.14 -10.78 11.43
C LYS A 222 -4.85 -12.06 11.01
N ILE A 223 -4.91 -12.33 9.71
CA ILE A 223 -5.44 -13.58 9.16
C ILE A 223 -4.32 -14.60 9.16
N THR A 224 -4.49 -15.70 9.91
CA THR A 224 -3.51 -16.78 10.07
C THR A 224 -3.88 -18.04 9.30
N GLY A 225 -5.17 -18.22 8.97
CA GLY A 225 -5.69 -19.34 8.20
C GLY A 225 -6.98 -19.00 7.48
N GLU A 226 -7.39 -19.88 6.58
CA GLU A 226 -8.62 -19.74 5.80
C GLU A 226 -9.24 -21.12 5.60
N ASN A 227 -10.52 -21.24 5.86
CA ASN A 227 -11.35 -22.36 5.52
C ASN A 227 -12.59 -21.84 4.78
N GLU A 228 -13.38 -22.67 4.12
CA GLU A 228 -14.51 -22.32 3.24
C GLU A 228 -15.15 -20.94 3.51
N ASP A 229 -15.90 -20.81 4.60
CA ASP A 229 -16.61 -19.57 4.98
C ASP A 229 -15.96 -18.82 6.14
N TRP A 230 -14.80 -19.26 6.62
CA TRP A 230 -14.18 -18.74 7.83
C TRP A 230 -12.74 -18.30 7.59
N TYR A 231 -12.33 -17.27 8.35
CA TYR A 231 -10.93 -16.88 8.54
C TYR A 231 -10.49 -17.25 9.96
N GLU A 232 -9.36 -17.95 10.08
CA GLU A 232 -8.63 -17.97 11.33
C GLU A 232 -7.95 -16.62 11.51
N ILE A 233 -8.16 -15.99 12.65
CA ILE A 233 -7.60 -14.68 12.95
C ILE A 233 -6.81 -14.70 14.26
N SER A 234 -5.84 -13.79 14.36
CA SER A 234 -5.14 -13.49 15.59
C SER A 234 -5.31 -12.00 15.93
N PHE A 235 -5.77 -11.73 17.16
CA PHE A 235 -5.93 -10.38 17.71
C PHE A 235 -5.38 -10.35 19.13
N ASN A 236 -4.38 -9.52 19.41
CA ASN A 236 -3.68 -9.45 20.70
C ASN A 236 -3.23 -10.82 21.23
N ASP A 237 -2.57 -11.59 20.36
CA ASP A 237 -2.06 -12.97 20.61
C ASP A 237 -3.15 -14.02 20.89
N ARG A 238 -4.45 -13.67 20.82
CA ARG A 238 -5.57 -14.62 20.89
C ARG A 238 -5.95 -15.06 19.49
N LYS A 239 -6.14 -16.37 19.31
CA LYS A 239 -6.59 -16.95 18.03
C LYS A 239 -8.06 -17.37 18.10
N GLY A 240 -8.69 -17.45 16.93
CA GLY A 240 -10.01 -18.01 16.74
C GLY A 240 -10.53 -17.74 15.34
N TRP A 241 -11.77 -18.13 15.09
CA TRP A 241 -12.40 -18.16 13.77
C TRP A 241 -13.51 -17.12 13.66
N VAL A 242 -13.52 -16.41 12.54
CA VAL A 242 -14.54 -15.40 12.20
C VAL A 242 -15.09 -15.70 10.80
N GLN A 243 -16.38 -15.55 10.59
CA GLN A 243 -16.97 -15.70 9.27
C GLN A 243 -16.44 -14.62 8.30
N LYS A 244 -16.19 -15.02 7.05
CA LYS A 244 -15.65 -14.15 5.99
C LYS A 244 -16.51 -12.91 5.74
N VAL A 245 -17.83 -13.04 5.91
CA VAL A 245 -18.79 -11.94 5.70
C VAL A 245 -18.57 -10.76 6.64
N TYR A 246 -18.02 -10.99 7.83
CA TYR A 246 -17.78 -9.95 8.84
C TYR A 246 -16.41 -9.28 8.73
N LEU A 247 -15.52 -9.78 7.86
CA LEU A 247 -14.15 -9.30 7.76
C LEU A 247 -13.79 -8.98 6.31
N LYS A 248 -13.28 -7.78 6.05
CA LYS A 248 -12.75 -7.40 4.74
C LYS A 248 -11.23 -7.35 4.75
N LYS A 249 -10.59 -8.03 3.79
CA LYS A 249 -9.12 -8.03 3.62
C LYS A 249 -8.60 -6.65 3.21
N ILE A 250 -7.44 -6.27 3.76
CA ILE A 250 -6.69 -5.06 3.42
C ILE A 250 -5.92 -5.27 2.12
#